data_0251e319f96768deb5b56830cfe314a1
#
_entry.id   0251e319f96768deb5b56830cfe314a1
#
_cell.length_a   1.000
_cell.length_b   1.000
_cell.length_c   1.000
_cell.angle_alpha   90.00
_cell.angle_beta   90.00
_cell.angle_gamma   90.00
#
_symmetry.space_group_name_H-M   'P 1'
#
loop_
_entity.id
_entity.type
_entity.pdbx_description
1 polymer ?
#
loop_
_entity_poly.entity_id
_entity_poly.type
_entity_poly.pdbx_seq_one_letter_code
_entity_poly.pdbx_strand_id
1 'polypeptide(L)'
;VRFGVHRVRVSAVLSALDARHRRTARSPLLATAQGAVFSTADLCERIERWGELLERHSARVVATRLDNGPDWLALDLAIRARAAVHVPIPTFFSPAQAAHALAESGADLAVEAGGAPAQVSRGVDDYQIRALPGPRITLPAATACITYTSGTTGQPKGVCLDATTLETVAGSLLAATAAVAPRVHLCALPLATLLEQVAGLYAPILSDAVLAIPALGELGWNGSGGLDIPRFMAALARYRPQSVILVPQMLAGMVQALEAGAPRPDSLRFIAVGGARVGAGLLARAWALGLPVYEGYGLSECASVVCLNRPGRRRSDTVGPPLDHAAVTISPDGEVLVHGPR
;
A
#
# COMPACT_ATOMS: atom_id res chain seq x y z
N VAL A 1 22.58 -9.35 -3.93
CA VAL A 1 22.47 -8.50 -2.74
C VAL A 1 22.17 -9.42 -1.57
N ARG A 2 23.10 -9.60 -0.63
CA ARG A 2 22.80 -10.25 0.65
C ARG A 2 22.34 -9.13 1.58
N PHE A 3 21.03 -8.92 1.70
CA PHE A 3 20.50 -8.14 2.82
C PHE A 3 21.04 -8.82 4.09
N GLY A 4 21.90 -8.13 4.86
CA GLY A 4 22.60 -8.69 6.02
C GLY A 4 21.60 -9.26 7.04
N VAL A 5 21.38 -10.56 6.97
CA VAL A 5 20.36 -11.27 7.77
C VAL A 5 20.98 -11.61 9.11
N HIS A 6 20.92 -10.72 10.07
CA HIS A 6 20.94 -11.11 11.47
C HIS A 6 19.57 -11.73 11.79
N ARG A 7 19.52 -13.08 11.88
CA ARG A 7 18.49 -13.95 12.51
C ARG A 7 17.03 -13.40 12.63
N VAL A 8 16.50 -12.77 11.57
CA VAL A 8 15.08 -12.45 11.46
C VAL A 8 14.46 -13.48 10.52
N ARG A 9 13.22 -13.91 10.78
CA ARG A 9 12.46 -14.74 9.82
C ARG A 9 12.57 -14.09 8.45
N VAL A 10 13.00 -14.84 7.44
CA VAL A 10 13.27 -14.33 6.11
C VAL A 10 11.98 -13.72 5.55
N SER A 11 11.92 -12.42 5.34
CA SER A 11 10.78 -11.74 4.74
C SER A 11 10.50 -12.30 3.35
N ALA A 12 9.26 -12.72 3.09
CA ALA A 12 8.85 -13.26 1.79
C ALA A 12 8.96 -12.18 0.70
N VAL A 13 8.61 -10.93 1.03
CA VAL A 13 8.71 -9.79 0.09
C VAL A 13 10.17 -9.50 -0.29
N LEU A 14 11.07 -9.44 0.68
CA LEU A 14 12.51 -9.23 0.41
C LEU A 14 13.10 -10.42 -0.34
N SER A 15 12.68 -11.65 -0.03
CA SER A 15 13.12 -12.85 -0.73
C SER A 15 12.66 -12.89 -2.18
N ALA A 16 11.42 -12.47 -2.45
CA ALA A 16 10.89 -12.36 -3.82
C ALA A 16 11.68 -11.31 -4.63
N LEU A 17 11.97 -10.16 -4.02
CA LEU A 17 12.77 -9.11 -4.66
C LEU A 17 14.19 -9.58 -4.97
N ASP A 18 14.86 -10.26 -4.02
CA ASP A 18 16.19 -10.81 -4.22
C ASP A 18 16.20 -11.92 -5.29
N ALA A 19 15.19 -12.78 -5.32
CA ALA A 19 15.03 -13.78 -6.38
C ALA A 19 14.82 -13.12 -7.74
N ARG A 20 14.03 -12.06 -7.85
CA ARG A 20 13.86 -11.27 -9.07
C ARG A 20 15.18 -10.60 -9.49
N HIS A 21 15.90 -9.99 -8.55
CA HIS A 21 17.20 -9.38 -8.81
C HIS A 21 18.19 -10.38 -9.41
N ARG A 22 18.27 -11.59 -8.85
CA ARG A 22 19.14 -12.65 -9.39
C ARG A 22 18.76 -13.12 -10.80
N ARG A 23 17.45 -13.14 -11.11
CA ARG A 23 16.98 -13.59 -12.43
C ARG A 23 17.07 -12.49 -13.49
N THR A 24 16.68 -11.27 -13.14
CA THR A 24 16.43 -10.19 -14.09
C THR A 24 16.71 -8.81 -13.48
N ALA A 25 17.93 -8.59 -12.97
CA ALA A 25 18.30 -7.36 -12.26
C ALA A 25 17.92 -6.06 -12.99
N ARG A 26 18.04 -6.06 -14.33
CA ARG A 26 17.77 -4.88 -15.18
C ARG A 26 16.34 -4.80 -15.71
N SER A 27 15.46 -5.76 -15.36
CA SER A 27 14.07 -5.69 -15.82
C SER A 27 13.30 -4.58 -15.08
N PRO A 28 12.35 -3.92 -15.78
CA PRO A 28 11.47 -2.93 -15.16
C PRO A 28 10.76 -3.49 -13.94
N LEU A 29 10.84 -2.78 -12.83
CA LEU A 29 10.09 -3.08 -11.61
C LEU A 29 9.15 -1.94 -11.24
N LEU A 30 9.62 -0.69 -11.36
CA LEU A 30 8.82 0.49 -11.04
C LEU A 30 8.70 1.39 -12.26
N ALA A 31 7.53 2.00 -12.43
CA ALA A 31 7.28 3.05 -13.41
C ALA A 31 6.75 4.30 -12.70
N THR A 32 7.25 5.47 -13.10
CA THR A 32 6.78 6.78 -12.63
C THR A 32 6.22 7.62 -13.77
N ALA A 33 5.57 8.73 -13.44
CA ALA A 33 4.87 9.58 -14.39
C ALA A 33 5.75 10.17 -15.49
N GLN A 34 6.99 10.45 -15.20
CA GLN A 34 7.92 11.01 -16.19
C GLN A 34 8.45 9.95 -17.16
N GLY A 35 7.90 8.73 -17.11
CA GLY A 35 8.38 7.60 -17.92
C GLY A 35 9.70 7.02 -17.40
N ALA A 36 10.18 7.49 -16.24
CA ALA A 36 11.32 6.87 -15.61
C ALA A 36 10.96 5.45 -15.18
N VAL A 37 11.78 4.51 -15.59
CA VAL A 37 11.65 3.09 -15.26
C VAL A 37 12.81 2.72 -14.36
N PHE A 38 12.47 2.23 -13.16
CA PHE A 38 13.46 1.70 -12.24
C PHE A 38 13.50 0.20 -12.37
N SER A 39 14.71 -0.32 -12.53
CA SER A 39 14.95 -1.76 -12.52
C SER A 39 14.95 -2.30 -11.09
N THR A 40 14.95 -3.62 -10.96
CA THR A 40 15.13 -4.27 -9.66
C THR A 40 16.48 -3.89 -9.03
N ALA A 41 17.54 -3.71 -9.84
CA ALA A 41 18.85 -3.27 -9.35
C ALA A 41 18.80 -1.85 -8.77
N ASP A 42 18.12 -0.91 -9.45
CA ASP A 42 17.98 0.47 -8.98
C ASP A 42 17.23 0.53 -7.65
N LEU A 43 16.18 -0.29 -7.49
CA LEU A 43 15.47 -0.38 -6.21
C LEU A 43 16.35 -0.97 -5.11
N CYS A 44 17.11 -2.04 -5.39
CA CYS A 44 18.02 -2.64 -4.41
C CYS A 44 19.08 -1.64 -3.94
N GLU A 45 19.67 -0.87 -4.86
CA GLU A 45 20.64 0.16 -4.52
C GLU A 45 20.03 1.25 -3.61
N ARG A 46 18.79 1.66 -3.88
CA ARG A 46 18.07 2.61 -3.01
C ARG A 46 17.79 2.04 -1.62
N ILE A 47 17.40 0.77 -1.53
CA ILE A 47 17.19 0.07 -0.26
C ILE A 47 18.49 0.04 0.56
N GLU A 48 19.62 -0.21 -0.08
CA GLU A 48 20.94 -0.20 0.60
C GLU A 48 21.28 1.18 1.14
N ARG A 49 21.12 2.25 0.34
CA ARG A 49 21.39 3.62 0.77
C ARG A 49 20.51 4.03 1.96
N TRP A 50 19.22 3.74 1.91
CA TRP A 50 18.32 3.98 3.04
C TRP A 50 18.72 3.15 4.25
N GLY A 51 19.10 1.90 4.03
CA GLY A 51 19.59 1.04 5.08
C GLY A 51 20.82 1.59 5.81
N GLU A 52 21.83 2.09 5.09
CA GLU A 52 23.02 2.74 5.66
C GLU A 52 22.68 3.98 6.49
N LEU A 53 21.68 4.75 6.03
CA LEU A 53 21.19 5.89 6.79
C LEU A 53 20.54 5.45 8.10
N LEU A 54 19.66 4.46 8.05
CA LEU A 54 19.00 3.92 9.26
C LEU A 54 20.03 3.39 10.28
N GLU A 55 21.11 2.74 9.81
CA GLU A 55 22.21 2.27 10.68
C GLU A 55 22.94 3.43 11.33
N ARG A 56 23.33 4.46 10.56
CA ARG A 56 24.01 5.64 11.10
C ARG A 56 23.23 6.32 12.23
N HIS A 57 21.90 6.28 12.13
CA HIS A 57 21.00 6.82 13.17
C HIS A 57 20.62 5.80 14.24
N SER A 58 21.05 4.55 14.13
CA SER A 58 20.62 3.46 15.02
C SER A 58 19.10 3.41 15.19
N ALA A 59 18.38 3.69 14.09
CA ALA A 59 16.93 3.86 14.07
C ALA A 59 16.22 2.53 14.31
N ARG A 60 15.25 2.52 15.23
CA ARG A 60 14.44 1.35 15.58
C ARG A 60 12.97 1.53 15.27
N VAL A 61 12.45 2.76 15.39
CA VAL A 61 11.08 3.13 15.07
C VAL A 61 11.14 4.33 14.15
N VAL A 62 10.84 4.12 12.88
CA VAL A 62 11.01 5.10 11.82
C VAL A 62 9.65 5.61 11.35
N ALA A 63 9.36 6.86 11.61
CA ALA A 63 8.18 7.52 11.07
C ALA A 63 8.50 8.11 9.69
N THR A 64 7.60 7.89 8.73
CA THR A 64 7.73 8.44 7.37
C THR A 64 6.51 9.26 7.00
N ARG A 65 6.72 10.45 6.43
CA ARG A 65 5.64 11.29 5.88
C ARG A 65 6.00 11.69 4.46
N LEU A 66 5.84 10.74 3.55
CA LEU A 66 6.23 10.85 2.14
C LEU A 66 5.03 10.66 1.24
N ASP A 67 5.05 11.30 0.07
CA ASP A 67 4.14 10.99 -1.03
C ASP A 67 4.50 9.65 -1.68
N ASN A 68 3.61 9.13 -2.53
CA ASN A 68 3.88 7.95 -3.33
C ASN A 68 5.11 8.15 -4.22
N GLY A 69 5.95 7.15 -4.28
CA GLY A 69 7.16 7.18 -5.10
C GLY A 69 8.11 6.02 -4.81
N PRO A 70 9.17 5.89 -5.62
CA PRO A 70 10.17 4.83 -5.46
C PRO A 70 10.87 4.84 -4.10
N ASP A 71 11.11 6.04 -3.54
CA ASP A 71 11.81 6.18 -2.26
C ASP A 71 10.92 5.78 -1.07
N TRP A 72 9.60 5.97 -1.16
CA TRP A 72 8.68 5.44 -0.15
C TRP A 72 8.83 3.91 -0.04
N LEU A 73 8.80 3.21 -1.20
CA LEU A 73 8.95 1.75 -1.24
C LEU A 73 10.35 1.31 -0.79
N ALA A 74 11.39 2.00 -1.26
CA ALA A 74 12.77 1.66 -0.89
C ALA A 74 13.00 1.81 0.62
N LEU A 75 12.47 2.87 1.23
CA LEU A 75 12.57 3.11 2.67
C LEU A 75 11.76 2.08 3.48
N ASP A 76 10.53 1.76 3.08
CA ASP A 76 9.74 0.70 3.72
C ASP A 76 10.49 -0.64 3.73
N LEU A 77 11.06 -1.03 2.59
CA LEU A 77 11.82 -2.26 2.47
C LEU A 77 13.16 -2.22 3.23
N ALA A 78 13.82 -1.05 3.31
CA ALA A 78 15.03 -0.87 4.11
C ALA A 78 14.75 -0.99 5.61
N ILE A 79 13.66 -0.38 6.10
CA ILE A 79 13.20 -0.50 7.48
C ILE A 79 12.92 -1.96 7.81
N ARG A 80 12.21 -2.66 6.94
CA ARG A 80 11.90 -4.10 7.07
C ARG A 80 13.16 -4.96 7.08
N ALA A 81 14.13 -4.70 6.19
CA ALA A 81 15.39 -5.44 6.10
C ALA A 81 16.23 -5.33 7.39
N ARG A 82 16.04 -4.26 8.15
CA ARG A 82 16.73 -4.01 9.42
C ARG A 82 15.92 -4.38 10.66
N ALA A 83 14.76 -5.02 10.48
CA ALA A 83 13.83 -5.36 11.55
C ALA A 83 13.47 -4.15 12.44
N ALA A 84 13.49 -2.95 11.86
CA ALA A 84 12.97 -1.75 12.49
C ALA A 84 11.44 -1.66 12.30
N VAL A 85 10.79 -0.82 13.09
CA VAL A 85 9.35 -0.58 13.02
C VAL A 85 9.07 0.56 12.06
N HIS A 86 8.22 0.36 11.08
CA HIS A 86 7.76 1.41 10.18
C HIS A 86 6.48 2.07 10.71
N VAL A 87 6.45 3.39 10.74
CA VAL A 87 5.29 4.21 11.10
C VAL A 87 4.94 5.11 9.92
N PRO A 88 4.20 4.61 8.91
CA PRO A 88 3.80 5.40 7.76
C PRO A 88 2.70 6.39 8.17
N ILE A 89 3.01 7.70 8.11
CA ILE A 89 2.08 8.79 8.41
C ILE A 89 1.54 9.33 7.09
N PRO A 90 0.22 9.26 6.83
CA PRO A 90 -0.36 9.78 5.61
C PRO A 90 -0.12 11.29 5.47
N THR A 91 0.17 11.74 4.24
CA THR A 91 0.41 13.16 3.95
C THR A 91 -0.81 14.04 4.17
N PHE A 92 -2.02 13.45 4.14
CA PHE A 92 -3.28 14.14 4.41
C PHE A 92 -3.61 14.30 5.91
N PHE A 93 -2.81 13.73 6.82
CA PHE A 93 -2.97 13.99 8.25
C PHE A 93 -2.69 15.45 8.55
N SER A 94 -3.53 16.05 9.41
CA SER A 94 -3.27 17.37 9.94
C SER A 94 -1.97 17.40 10.76
N PRO A 95 -1.35 18.56 10.97
CA PRO A 95 -0.15 18.68 11.82
C PRO A 95 -0.35 18.10 13.22
N ALA A 96 -1.53 18.27 13.80
CA ALA A 96 -1.87 17.72 15.13
C ALA A 96 -1.94 16.18 15.11
N GLN A 97 -2.56 15.59 14.09
CA GLN A 97 -2.62 14.13 13.93
C GLN A 97 -1.23 13.53 13.69
N ALA A 98 -0.41 14.19 12.87
CA ALA A 98 0.96 13.74 12.62
C ALA A 98 1.83 13.82 13.89
N ALA A 99 1.72 14.91 14.65
CA ALA A 99 2.41 15.07 15.94
C ALA A 99 1.98 14.00 16.96
N HIS A 100 0.68 13.70 17.03
CA HIS A 100 0.14 12.64 17.88
C HIS A 100 0.72 11.28 17.51
N ALA A 101 0.71 10.91 16.22
CA ALA A 101 1.26 9.65 15.73
C ALA A 101 2.77 9.51 16.03
N LEU A 102 3.55 10.59 15.87
CA LEU A 102 4.97 10.61 16.22
C LEU A 102 5.19 10.35 17.73
N ALA A 103 4.41 11.02 18.58
CA ALA A 103 4.55 10.89 20.03
C ALA A 103 4.12 9.50 20.53
N GLU A 104 2.97 9.00 20.05
CA GLU A 104 2.40 7.73 20.49
C GLU A 104 3.19 6.52 20.00
N SER A 105 3.77 6.59 18.80
CA SER A 105 4.55 5.48 18.24
C SER A 105 5.93 5.29 18.88
N GLY A 106 6.44 6.28 19.60
CA GLY A 106 7.81 6.28 20.12
C GLY A 106 8.84 6.31 18.98
N ALA A 107 8.52 6.94 17.86
CA ALA A 107 9.44 7.08 16.74
C ALA A 107 10.73 7.79 17.18
N ASP A 108 11.88 7.21 16.84
CA ASP A 108 13.21 7.77 17.13
C ASP A 108 13.83 8.46 15.91
N LEU A 109 13.29 8.21 14.72
CA LEU A 109 13.66 8.88 13.48
C LEU A 109 12.41 9.27 12.68
N ALA A 110 12.39 10.50 12.16
CA ALA A 110 11.39 10.94 11.18
C ALA A 110 12.05 11.24 9.83
N VAL A 111 11.41 10.78 8.76
CA VAL A 111 11.78 11.05 7.37
C VAL A 111 10.60 11.73 6.67
N GLU A 112 10.81 12.98 6.26
CA GLU A 112 9.78 13.81 5.64
C GLU A 112 10.27 14.37 4.30
N ALA A 113 9.34 14.76 3.42
CA ALA A 113 9.72 15.36 2.15
C ALA A 113 10.46 16.71 2.37
N GLY A 114 11.60 16.88 1.72
CA GLY A 114 12.48 18.06 1.84
C GLY A 114 12.10 19.24 0.95
N GLY A 115 10.91 19.23 0.33
CA GLY A 115 10.47 20.31 -0.57
C GLY A 115 10.73 20.06 -2.05
N ALA A 116 11.58 19.09 -2.42
CA ALA A 116 11.65 18.60 -3.81
C ALA A 116 10.46 17.70 -4.12
N PRO A 117 9.91 17.75 -5.35
CA PRO A 117 8.86 16.81 -5.76
C PRO A 117 9.36 15.36 -5.63
N ALA A 118 8.57 14.48 -5.03
CA ALA A 118 8.90 13.06 -4.78
C ALA A 118 9.36 12.28 -6.03
N GLN A 119 9.08 12.81 -7.21
CA GLN A 119 9.40 12.22 -8.51
C GLN A 119 10.81 12.54 -9.02
N VAL A 120 11.45 13.54 -8.45
CA VAL A 120 12.78 14.02 -8.87
C VAL A 120 13.83 13.66 -7.83
N SER A 121 13.44 12.99 -6.75
CA SER A 121 14.39 12.60 -5.69
C SER A 121 15.56 11.81 -6.29
N ARG A 122 16.73 12.38 -6.16
CA ARG A 122 18.00 11.82 -6.61
C ARG A 122 18.71 11.03 -5.52
N GLY A 123 18.15 10.98 -4.31
CA GLY A 123 18.72 10.24 -3.20
C GLY A 123 18.23 10.70 -1.83
N VAL A 124 18.88 10.16 -0.83
CA VAL A 124 18.55 10.35 0.59
C VAL A 124 18.65 11.82 1.03
N ASP A 125 19.49 12.61 0.35
CA ASP A 125 19.77 14.03 0.67
C ASP A 125 18.58 14.97 0.32
N ASP A 126 17.61 14.51 -0.46
CA ASP A 126 16.41 15.27 -0.82
C ASP A 126 15.35 15.26 0.28
N TYR A 127 15.58 14.54 1.36
CA TYR A 127 14.63 14.38 2.47
C TYR A 127 15.10 15.06 3.74
N GLN A 128 14.15 15.53 4.53
CA GLN A 128 14.41 16.01 5.88
C GLN A 128 14.44 14.81 6.83
N ILE A 129 15.59 14.56 7.41
CA ILE A 129 15.82 13.47 8.34
C ILE A 129 16.04 14.08 9.72
N ARG A 130 15.18 13.73 10.65
CA ARG A 130 15.18 14.31 11.98
C ARG A 130 15.19 13.21 13.04
N ALA A 131 16.25 13.16 13.84
CA ALA A 131 16.27 12.35 15.04
C ALA A 131 15.23 12.91 16.04
N LEU A 132 14.47 12.02 16.65
CA LEU A 132 13.41 12.36 17.60
C LEU A 132 13.86 11.92 18.99
N PRO A 133 14.31 12.85 19.86
CA PRO A 133 14.59 12.54 21.25
C PRO A 133 13.25 12.39 21.99
N GLY A 134 12.85 11.17 22.24
CA GLY A 134 11.63 10.87 22.98
C GLY A 134 11.80 9.68 23.93
N PRO A 135 10.88 9.49 24.88
CA PRO A 135 10.91 8.29 25.72
C PRO A 135 10.72 7.06 24.83
N ARG A 136 11.51 6.02 25.06
CA ARG A 136 11.32 4.74 24.39
C ARG A 136 10.02 4.11 24.87
N ILE A 137 9.09 3.90 23.95
CA ILE A 137 7.84 3.19 24.23
C ILE A 137 8.09 1.70 24.04
N THR A 138 7.53 0.89 24.94
CA THR A 138 7.53 -0.57 24.80
C THR A 138 6.42 -0.97 23.82
N LEU A 139 6.79 -1.37 22.64
CA LEU A 139 5.87 -1.90 21.64
C LEU A 139 5.63 -3.40 21.86
N PRO A 140 4.49 -3.96 21.42
CA PRO A 140 4.27 -5.40 21.39
C PRO A 140 5.42 -6.10 20.64
N ALA A 141 5.78 -7.29 21.10
CA ALA A 141 6.85 -8.07 20.48
C ALA A 141 6.55 -8.31 18.99
N ALA A 142 7.61 -8.33 18.15
CA ALA A 142 7.54 -8.53 16.72
C ALA A 142 6.80 -7.43 15.93
N THR A 143 6.42 -6.29 16.53
CA THR A 143 5.87 -5.16 15.77
C THR A 143 6.82 -4.75 14.65
N ALA A 144 6.32 -4.72 13.42
CA ALA A 144 7.05 -4.32 12.22
C ALA A 144 6.45 -3.07 11.56
N CYS A 145 5.16 -2.82 11.78
CA CYS A 145 4.46 -1.65 11.26
C CYS A 145 3.46 -1.14 12.30
N ILE A 146 3.34 0.18 12.42
CA ILE A 146 2.26 0.83 13.18
C ILE A 146 1.45 1.66 12.20
N THR A 147 0.25 1.21 11.87
CA THR A 147 -0.67 1.96 11.01
C THR A 147 -1.69 2.73 11.85
N TYR A 148 -1.97 3.96 11.46
CA TYR A 148 -2.92 4.82 12.19
C TYR A 148 -4.29 4.83 11.51
N THR A 149 -5.33 4.56 12.30
CA THR A 149 -6.73 4.64 11.86
C THR A 149 -7.39 5.90 12.41
N SER A 150 -8.44 6.38 11.74
CA SER A 150 -9.14 7.62 12.11
C SER A 150 -9.88 7.59 13.46
N GLY A 151 -9.83 6.50 14.20
CA GLY A 151 -10.43 6.33 15.53
C GLY A 151 -11.82 6.97 15.71
N THR A 152 -12.74 6.30 16.35
CA THR A 152 -14.10 6.84 16.65
C THR A 152 -14.08 8.05 17.61
N THR A 153 -12.96 8.30 18.28
CA THR A 153 -12.77 9.37 19.28
C THR A 153 -12.13 10.64 18.72
N GLY A 154 -11.90 10.72 17.39
CA GLY A 154 -11.27 11.86 16.72
C GLY A 154 -9.73 11.91 16.78
N GLN A 155 -9.10 11.13 17.66
CA GLN A 155 -7.65 10.94 17.67
C GLN A 155 -7.29 9.64 16.92
N PRO A 156 -6.30 9.66 16.02
CA PRO A 156 -5.83 8.45 15.36
C PRO A 156 -5.32 7.42 16.38
N LYS A 157 -5.64 6.15 16.17
CA LYS A 157 -5.14 5.03 17.00
C LYS A 157 -4.15 4.21 16.21
N GLY A 158 -2.99 3.89 16.80
CA GLY A 158 -1.95 3.05 16.22
C GLY A 158 -2.27 1.57 16.37
N VAL A 159 -2.32 0.85 15.26
CA VAL A 159 -2.45 -0.61 15.21
C VAL A 159 -1.07 -1.21 14.96
N CYS A 160 -0.57 -2.00 15.91
CA CYS A 160 0.72 -2.68 15.81
C CYS A 160 0.57 -3.99 15.05
N LEU A 161 1.32 -4.16 13.98
CA LEU A 161 1.28 -5.32 13.11
C LEU A 161 2.67 -5.94 12.97
N ASP A 162 2.75 -7.25 12.99
CA ASP A 162 3.98 -7.98 12.73
C ASP A 162 4.21 -8.25 11.23
N ALA A 163 5.45 -8.50 10.85
CA ALA A 163 5.82 -8.72 9.45
C ALA A 163 5.18 -9.99 8.86
N THR A 164 5.03 -11.03 9.67
CA THR A 164 4.48 -12.31 9.21
C THR A 164 3.00 -12.17 8.85
N THR A 165 2.24 -11.45 9.67
CA THR A 165 0.82 -11.18 9.42
C THR A 165 0.64 -10.37 8.12
N LEU A 166 1.41 -9.29 7.93
CA LEU A 166 1.37 -8.49 6.71
C LEU A 166 1.65 -9.33 5.45
N GLU A 167 2.67 -10.18 5.50
CA GLU A 167 3.09 -11.03 4.38
C GLU A 167 2.12 -12.20 4.14
N THR A 168 1.50 -12.73 5.19
CA THR A 168 0.47 -13.77 5.08
C THR A 168 -0.76 -13.22 4.34
N VAL A 169 -1.19 -12.00 4.66
CA VAL A 169 -2.29 -11.34 3.94
C VAL A 169 -1.91 -11.09 2.49
N ALA A 170 -0.70 -10.58 2.22
CA ALA A 170 -0.21 -10.36 0.86
C ALA A 170 -0.17 -11.67 0.04
N GLY A 171 0.30 -12.77 0.65
CA GLY A 171 0.29 -14.11 0.04
C GLY A 171 -1.11 -14.62 -0.29
N SER A 172 -2.07 -14.40 0.61
CA SER A 172 -3.48 -14.77 0.39
C SER A 172 -4.13 -13.94 -0.74
N LEU A 173 -3.77 -12.66 -0.86
CA LEU A 173 -4.20 -11.81 -1.96
C LEU A 173 -3.61 -12.28 -3.29
N LEU A 174 -2.32 -12.66 -3.31
CA LEU A 174 -1.68 -13.27 -4.48
C LEU A 174 -2.43 -14.53 -4.93
N ALA A 175 -2.74 -15.43 -4.01
CA ALA A 175 -3.51 -16.64 -4.31
C ALA A 175 -4.93 -16.32 -4.83
N ALA A 176 -5.61 -15.35 -4.22
CA ALA A 176 -6.95 -14.94 -4.63
C ALA A 176 -7.01 -14.31 -6.02
N THR A 177 -5.94 -13.66 -6.47
CA THR A 177 -5.83 -12.98 -7.77
C THR A 177 -5.08 -13.79 -8.83
N ALA A 178 -4.65 -15.01 -8.50
CA ALA A 178 -3.85 -15.87 -9.39
C ALA A 178 -4.49 -16.13 -10.77
N ALA A 179 -5.82 -16.23 -10.83
CA ALA A 179 -6.56 -16.43 -12.09
C ALA A 179 -6.45 -15.22 -13.04
N VAL A 180 -6.21 -14.01 -12.50
CA VAL A 180 -6.01 -12.78 -13.30
C VAL A 180 -4.54 -12.57 -13.59
N ALA A 181 -3.67 -12.90 -12.64
CA ALA A 181 -2.22 -12.72 -12.66
C ALA A 181 -1.79 -11.35 -13.26
N PRO A 182 -2.20 -10.22 -12.66
CA PRO A 182 -1.92 -8.90 -13.22
C PRO A 182 -0.42 -8.65 -13.23
N ARG A 183 0.10 -8.18 -14.37
CA ARG A 183 1.53 -7.90 -14.55
C ARG A 183 1.92 -6.45 -14.29
N VAL A 184 0.93 -5.54 -14.28
CA VAL A 184 1.13 -4.12 -13.98
C VAL A 184 0.07 -3.69 -12.98
N HIS A 185 0.50 -3.22 -11.81
CA HIS A 185 -0.36 -2.66 -10.79
C HIS A 185 -0.15 -1.14 -10.68
N LEU A 186 -1.23 -0.37 -10.59
CA LEU A 186 -1.18 1.07 -10.32
C LEU A 186 -1.48 1.33 -8.84
N CYS A 187 -0.52 1.89 -8.12
CA CYS A 187 -0.71 2.37 -6.76
C CYS A 187 -1.51 3.68 -6.79
N ALA A 188 -2.82 3.58 -6.65
CA ALA A 188 -3.72 4.71 -6.78
C ALA A 188 -4.12 5.35 -5.44
N LEU A 189 -3.87 4.69 -4.33
CA LEU A 189 -4.08 5.21 -2.99
C LEU A 189 -2.74 5.63 -2.35
N PRO A 190 -2.77 6.42 -1.26
CA PRO A 190 -1.56 6.73 -0.51
C PRO A 190 -0.88 5.45 0.01
N LEU A 191 0.40 5.27 -0.28
CA LEU A 191 1.19 4.11 0.18
C LEU A 191 1.25 4.01 1.72
N ALA A 192 1.07 5.13 2.40
CA ALA A 192 0.97 5.18 3.86
C ALA A 192 -0.35 4.57 4.40
N THR A 193 -1.30 4.20 3.53
CA THR A 193 -2.48 3.43 3.93
C THR A 193 -2.19 1.94 3.86
N LEU A 194 -2.59 1.21 4.90
CA LEU A 194 -2.31 -0.22 5.01
C LEU A 194 -2.85 -1.04 3.82
N LEU A 195 -4.01 -0.62 3.26
CA LEU A 195 -4.61 -1.29 2.11
C LEU A 195 -3.67 -1.23 0.90
N GLU A 196 -3.13 -0.06 0.57
CA GLU A 196 -2.22 0.09 -0.56
C GLU A 196 -0.85 -0.57 -0.28
N GLN A 197 -0.34 -0.45 0.96
CA GLN A 197 0.93 -1.06 1.34
C GLN A 197 0.89 -2.59 1.17
N VAL A 198 -0.15 -3.26 1.67
CA VAL A 198 -0.23 -4.73 1.62
C VAL A 198 -0.71 -5.23 0.27
N ALA A 199 -1.82 -4.70 -0.24
CA ALA A 199 -2.45 -5.19 -1.46
C ALA A 199 -1.88 -4.55 -2.74
N GLY A 200 -1.38 -3.30 -2.66
CA GLY A 200 -0.83 -2.55 -3.79
C GLY A 200 0.68 -2.63 -3.94
N LEU A 201 1.43 -2.98 -2.87
CA LEU A 201 2.88 -3.16 -2.97
C LEU A 201 3.30 -4.61 -2.72
N TYR A 202 3.01 -5.17 -1.54
CA TYR A 202 3.56 -6.49 -1.17
C TYR A 202 3.01 -7.61 -2.03
N ALA A 203 1.70 -7.68 -2.26
CA ALA A 203 1.12 -8.72 -3.10
C ALA A 203 1.61 -8.64 -4.56
N PRO A 204 1.69 -7.48 -5.24
CA PRO A 204 2.31 -7.34 -6.54
C PRO A 204 3.81 -7.70 -6.59
N ILE A 205 4.60 -7.37 -5.56
CA ILE A 205 6.01 -7.79 -5.49
C ILE A 205 6.11 -9.32 -5.44
N LEU A 206 5.28 -9.97 -4.65
CA LEU A 206 5.23 -11.44 -4.56
C LEU A 206 4.80 -12.08 -5.88
N SER A 207 4.00 -11.39 -6.72
CA SER A 207 3.58 -11.87 -8.05
C SER A 207 4.54 -11.54 -9.18
N ASP A 208 5.68 -10.90 -8.90
CA ASP A 208 6.64 -10.44 -9.90
C ASP A 208 6.08 -9.37 -10.87
N ALA A 209 5.05 -8.62 -10.43
CA ALA A 209 4.43 -7.57 -11.23
C ALA A 209 5.28 -6.30 -11.27
N VAL A 210 5.04 -5.46 -12.28
CA VAL A 210 5.55 -4.09 -12.36
C VAL A 210 4.62 -3.18 -11.57
N LEU A 211 5.18 -2.30 -10.76
CA LEU A 211 4.47 -1.31 -9.97
C LEU A 211 4.52 0.06 -10.67
N ALA A 212 3.39 0.63 -10.97
CA ALA A 212 3.29 2.04 -11.32
C ALA A 212 3.03 2.84 -10.04
N ILE A 213 4.00 3.66 -9.63
CA ILE A 213 3.95 4.43 -8.37
C ILE A 213 4.10 5.93 -8.69
N PRO A 214 3.10 6.56 -9.30
CA PRO A 214 3.10 8.02 -9.47
C PRO A 214 2.85 8.73 -8.13
N ALA A 215 3.27 10.00 -8.04
CA ALA A 215 2.85 10.83 -6.93
C ALA A 215 1.33 11.03 -6.94
N LEU A 216 0.74 11.20 -5.76
CA LEU A 216 -0.72 11.34 -5.62
C LEU A 216 -1.29 12.50 -6.44
N GLY A 217 -0.58 13.64 -6.48
CA GLY A 217 -0.98 14.79 -7.29
C GLY A 217 -1.07 14.50 -8.79
N GLU A 218 -0.28 13.57 -9.31
CA GLU A 218 -0.34 13.14 -10.72
C GLU A 218 -1.56 12.28 -11.01
N LEU A 219 -2.05 11.56 -10.00
CA LEU A 219 -3.32 10.83 -10.07
C LEU A 219 -4.54 11.73 -9.89
N GLY A 220 -4.33 13.02 -9.62
CA GLY A 220 -5.41 13.96 -9.41
C GLY A 220 -5.83 14.15 -7.96
N TRP A 221 -5.11 13.60 -6.99
CA TRP A 221 -5.39 13.87 -5.59
C TRP A 221 -5.07 15.32 -5.23
N ASN A 222 -6.04 16.05 -4.66
CA ASN A 222 -5.94 17.44 -4.25
C ASN A 222 -5.94 17.56 -2.72
N GLY A 223 -4.83 17.19 -2.07
CA GLY A 223 -4.70 17.24 -0.61
C GLY A 223 -5.81 16.46 0.11
N SER A 224 -6.55 17.11 1.00
CA SER A 224 -7.67 16.49 1.76
C SER A 224 -9.02 16.53 1.02
N GLY A 225 -9.09 17.12 -0.18
CA GLY A 225 -10.36 17.60 -0.69
C GLY A 225 -10.99 16.82 -1.82
N GLY A 226 -10.29 15.98 -2.54
CA GLY A 226 -10.93 15.31 -3.66
C GLY A 226 -9.98 14.73 -4.69
N LEU A 227 -10.57 14.12 -5.70
CA LEU A 227 -9.87 13.51 -6.83
C LEU A 227 -10.33 14.19 -8.14
N ASP A 228 -9.37 14.70 -8.90
CA ASP A 228 -9.56 15.14 -10.28
C ASP A 228 -9.73 13.90 -11.18
N ILE A 229 -10.97 13.56 -11.49
CA ILE A 229 -11.31 12.36 -12.27
C ILE A 229 -10.71 12.39 -13.68
N PRO A 230 -10.77 13.47 -14.46
CA PRO A 230 -10.08 13.55 -15.75
C PRO A 230 -8.60 13.20 -15.66
N ARG A 231 -7.88 13.72 -14.66
CA ARG A 231 -6.47 13.41 -14.44
C ARG A 231 -6.25 11.94 -14.05
N PHE A 232 -7.11 11.40 -13.21
CA PHE A 232 -7.08 9.98 -12.86
C PHE A 232 -7.31 9.08 -14.08
N MET A 233 -8.30 9.38 -14.92
CA MET A 233 -8.55 8.64 -16.17
C MET A 233 -7.38 8.73 -17.14
N ALA A 234 -6.74 9.90 -17.25
CA ALA A 234 -5.52 10.06 -18.04
C ALA A 234 -4.35 9.21 -17.51
N ALA A 235 -4.21 9.10 -16.20
CA ALA A 235 -3.21 8.21 -15.58
C ALA A 235 -3.49 6.72 -15.90
N LEU A 236 -4.74 6.27 -15.84
CA LEU A 236 -5.11 4.90 -16.25
C LEU A 236 -4.78 4.64 -17.74
N ALA A 237 -5.03 5.60 -18.60
CA ALA A 237 -4.69 5.50 -20.03
C ALA A 237 -3.18 5.45 -20.25
N ARG A 238 -2.40 6.22 -19.50
CA ARG A 238 -0.94 6.33 -19.58
C ARG A 238 -0.24 5.07 -19.08
N TYR A 239 -0.55 4.65 -17.84
CA TYR A 239 0.13 3.51 -17.20
C TYR A 239 -0.38 2.17 -17.67
N ARG A 240 -1.58 2.12 -18.29
CA ARG A 240 -2.24 0.90 -18.76
C ARG A 240 -2.19 -0.24 -17.74
N PRO A 241 -2.59 0.00 -16.47
CA PRO A 241 -2.51 -1.02 -15.43
C PRO A 241 -3.50 -2.15 -15.71
N GLN A 242 -3.14 -3.34 -15.23
CA GLN A 242 -4.04 -4.50 -15.24
C GLN A 242 -4.79 -4.63 -13.92
N SER A 243 -4.25 -4.08 -12.85
CA SER A 243 -4.91 -4.00 -11.55
C SER A 243 -4.76 -2.65 -10.89
N VAL A 244 -5.76 -2.27 -10.10
CA VAL A 244 -5.79 -1.05 -9.30
C VAL A 244 -6.69 -1.25 -8.08
N ILE A 245 -6.38 -0.56 -6.98
CA ILE A 245 -7.22 -0.50 -5.78
C ILE A 245 -7.88 0.86 -5.73
N LEU A 246 -9.19 0.89 -5.52
CA LEU A 246 -9.98 2.10 -5.45
C LEU A 246 -10.77 2.16 -4.14
N VAL A 247 -11.06 3.36 -3.68
CA VAL A 247 -12.14 3.61 -2.74
C VAL A 247 -13.46 3.87 -3.49
N PRO A 248 -14.63 3.71 -2.86
CA PRO A 248 -15.92 3.86 -3.54
C PRO A 248 -16.09 5.19 -4.28
N GLN A 249 -15.55 6.28 -3.73
CA GLN A 249 -15.63 7.61 -4.34
C GLN A 249 -14.85 7.69 -5.68
N MET A 250 -13.68 7.05 -5.77
CA MET A 250 -12.92 6.96 -7.01
C MET A 250 -13.66 6.13 -8.06
N LEU A 251 -14.24 5.00 -7.65
CA LEU A 251 -15.07 4.18 -8.53
C LEU A 251 -16.29 4.96 -9.04
N ALA A 252 -16.96 5.72 -8.18
CA ALA A 252 -18.11 6.54 -8.56
C ALA A 252 -17.74 7.60 -9.60
N GLY A 253 -16.63 8.30 -9.40
CA GLY A 253 -16.14 9.28 -10.37
C GLY A 253 -15.74 8.64 -11.71
N MET A 254 -15.07 7.47 -11.67
CA MET A 254 -14.73 6.72 -12.88
C MET A 254 -15.97 6.27 -13.64
N VAL A 255 -16.98 5.72 -12.96
CA VAL A 255 -18.25 5.31 -13.58
C VAL A 255 -18.96 6.49 -14.23
N GLN A 256 -19.04 7.62 -13.51
CA GLN A 256 -19.66 8.85 -14.04
C GLN A 256 -18.92 9.36 -15.30
N ALA A 257 -17.59 9.35 -15.30
CA ALA A 257 -16.81 9.75 -16.46
C ALA A 257 -17.07 8.84 -17.68
N LEU A 258 -17.16 7.53 -17.47
CA LEU A 258 -17.44 6.56 -18.54
C LEU A 258 -18.87 6.72 -19.09
N GLU A 259 -19.85 6.95 -18.24
CA GLU A 259 -21.23 7.24 -18.63
C GLU A 259 -21.34 8.56 -19.43
N ALA A 260 -20.45 9.52 -19.14
CA ALA A 260 -20.31 10.75 -19.91
C ALA A 260 -19.51 10.59 -21.22
N GLY A 261 -19.10 9.37 -21.57
CA GLY A 261 -18.41 9.07 -22.83
C GLY A 261 -16.89 9.08 -22.76
N ALA A 262 -16.28 9.13 -21.59
CA ALA A 262 -14.83 8.95 -21.46
C ALA A 262 -14.40 7.56 -21.96
N PRO A 263 -13.18 7.43 -22.54
CA PRO A 263 -12.67 6.15 -22.98
C PRO A 263 -12.51 5.15 -21.83
N ARG A 264 -12.97 3.92 -22.06
CA ARG A 264 -12.80 2.84 -21.08
C ARG A 264 -11.33 2.40 -21.01
N PRO A 265 -10.73 2.23 -19.82
CA PRO A 265 -9.38 1.72 -19.67
C PRO A 265 -9.34 0.19 -19.92
N ASP A 266 -9.06 -0.19 -21.17
CA ASP A 266 -9.12 -1.58 -21.67
C ASP A 266 -8.07 -2.51 -21.05
N SER A 267 -7.03 -1.96 -20.44
CA SER A 267 -5.98 -2.76 -19.79
C SER A 267 -6.44 -3.39 -18.47
N LEU A 268 -7.43 -2.79 -17.80
CA LEU A 268 -7.88 -3.24 -16.49
C LEU A 268 -8.52 -4.63 -16.55
N ARG A 269 -8.03 -5.53 -15.70
CA ARG A 269 -8.52 -6.90 -15.50
C ARG A 269 -9.01 -7.14 -14.08
N PHE A 270 -8.57 -6.29 -13.14
CA PHE A 270 -8.93 -6.40 -11.73
C PHE A 270 -8.97 -5.02 -11.07
N ILE A 271 -10.15 -4.62 -10.61
CA ILE A 271 -10.37 -3.40 -9.83
C ILE A 271 -10.84 -3.85 -8.46
N ALA A 272 -9.96 -3.83 -7.46
CA ALA A 272 -10.40 -4.01 -6.08
C ALA A 272 -11.05 -2.72 -5.57
N VAL A 273 -12.16 -2.82 -4.88
CA VAL A 273 -12.78 -1.67 -4.22
C VAL A 273 -13.06 -2.00 -2.76
N GLY A 274 -12.63 -1.10 -1.87
CA GLY A 274 -12.74 -1.32 -0.42
C GLY A 274 -12.51 -0.04 0.37
N GLY A 275 -12.28 -0.20 1.68
CA GLY A 275 -12.10 0.92 2.61
C GLY A 275 -13.41 1.54 3.11
N ALA A 276 -14.51 1.32 2.39
CA ALA A 276 -15.88 1.65 2.80
C ALA A 276 -16.86 0.80 2.00
N ARG A 277 -18.14 0.77 2.44
CA ARG A 277 -19.19 0.04 1.74
C ARG A 277 -19.41 0.59 0.33
N VAL A 278 -19.46 -0.30 -0.67
CA VAL A 278 -19.84 0.04 -2.03
C VAL A 278 -21.34 -0.19 -2.19
N GLY A 279 -22.06 0.82 -2.65
CA GLY A 279 -23.51 0.65 -2.90
C GLY A 279 -23.76 -0.28 -4.10
N ALA A 280 -24.75 -1.17 -3.98
CA ALA A 280 -25.14 -2.13 -5.02
C ALA A 280 -25.40 -1.46 -6.38
N GLY A 281 -26.03 -0.28 -6.38
CA GLY A 281 -26.27 0.50 -7.59
C GLY A 281 -25.00 0.94 -8.31
N LEU A 282 -23.94 1.31 -7.55
CA LEU A 282 -22.65 1.69 -8.13
C LEU A 282 -21.96 0.46 -8.76
N LEU A 283 -21.96 -0.68 -8.08
CA LEU A 283 -21.40 -1.92 -8.60
C LEU A 283 -22.13 -2.36 -9.88
N ALA A 284 -23.47 -2.32 -9.91
CA ALA A 284 -24.25 -2.66 -11.08
C ALA A 284 -23.91 -1.76 -12.29
N ARG A 285 -23.80 -0.46 -12.08
CA ARG A 285 -23.39 0.49 -13.14
C ARG A 285 -21.97 0.19 -13.64
N ALA A 286 -21.03 -0.02 -12.73
CA ALA A 286 -19.65 -0.37 -13.08
C ALA A 286 -19.58 -1.65 -13.92
N TRP A 287 -20.35 -2.68 -13.56
CA TRP A 287 -20.41 -3.94 -14.33
C TRP A 287 -21.09 -3.77 -15.67
N ALA A 288 -22.16 -2.95 -15.77
CA ALA A 288 -22.81 -2.65 -17.03
C ALA A 288 -21.87 -1.95 -18.03
N LEU A 289 -20.90 -1.18 -17.53
CA LEU A 289 -19.82 -0.57 -18.32
C LEU A 289 -18.67 -1.55 -18.61
N GLY A 290 -18.77 -2.81 -18.21
CA GLY A 290 -17.74 -3.83 -18.44
C GLY A 290 -16.51 -3.71 -17.55
N LEU A 291 -16.60 -2.98 -16.42
CA LEU A 291 -15.50 -2.88 -15.47
C LEU A 291 -15.35 -4.14 -14.60
N PRO A 292 -14.14 -4.70 -14.47
CA PRO A 292 -13.90 -5.91 -13.65
C PRO A 292 -13.74 -5.55 -12.16
N VAL A 293 -14.83 -5.07 -11.54
CA VAL A 293 -14.85 -4.58 -10.16
C VAL A 293 -15.17 -5.69 -9.18
N TYR A 294 -14.41 -5.76 -8.10
CA TYR A 294 -14.51 -6.73 -7.02
C TYR A 294 -14.46 -6.02 -5.67
N GLU A 295 -15.56 -6.07 -4.92
CA GLU A 295 -15.64 -5.50 -3.59
C GLU A 295 -14.93 -6.40 -2.58
N GLY A 296 -14.17 -5.78 -1.66
CA GLY A 296 -13.52 -6.43 -0.53
C GLY A 296 -13.84 -5.77 0.80
N TYR A 297 -13.59 -6.51 1.87
CA TYR A 297 -13.73 -6.08 3.25
C TYR A 297 -12.45 -6.35 4.02
N GLY A 298 -12.13 -5.47 4.92
CA GLY A 298 -11.00 -5.63 5.83
C GLY A 298 -10.96 -4.54 6.89
N LEU A 299 -10.03 -4.70 7.80
CA LEU A 299 -9.77 -3.77 8.89
C LEU A 299 -8.27 -3.79 9.23
N SER A 300 -7.80 -2.70 9.80
CA SER A 300 -6.37 -2.53 10.10
C SER A 300 -5.86 -3.57 11.09
N GLU A 301 -6.68 -3.94 12.06
CA GLU A 301 -6.38 -4.94 13.10
C GLU A 301 -6.17 -6.36 12.53
N CYS A 302 -6.66 -6.61 11.31
CA CYS A 302 -6.46 -7.87 10.58
C CYS A 302 -5.46 -7.70 9.42
N ALA A 303 -4.58 -6.72 9.48
CA ALA A 303 -3.56 -6.41 8.47
C ALA A 303 -4.11 -6.18 7.07
N SER A 304 -5.25 -5.52 6.94
CA SER A 304 -5.94 -5.04 5.74
C SER A 304 -7.10 -5.94 5.28
N VAL A 305 -6.93 -6.76 4.24
CA VAL A 305 -8.05 -7.43 3.55
C VAL A 305 -8.36 -8.78 4.19
N VAL A 306 -9.63 -9.00 4.54
CA VAL A 306 -10.16 -10.24 5.14
C VAL A 306 -10.99 -11.02 4.13
N CYS A 307 -11.89 -10.33 3.41
CA CYS A 307 -12.78 -10.93 2.41
C CYS A 307 -12.60 -10.22 1.06
N LEU A 308 -12.74 -10.97 -0.04
CA LEU A 308 -12.62 -10.41 -1.37
C LEU A 308 -13.49 -11.17 -2.38
N ASN A 309 -14.34 -10.44 -3.10
CA ASN A 309 -14.91 -10.92 -4.34
C ASN A 309 -13.80 -11.10 -5.38
N ARG A 310 -13.91 -12.15 -6.21
CA ARG A 310 -12.88 -12.49 -7.22
C ARG A 310 -13.48 -13.17 -8.44
N PRO A 311 -12.76 -13.26 -9.56
CA PRO A 311 -13.25 -13.98 -10.73
C PRO A 311 -13.74 -15.39 -10.39
N GLY A 312 -14.90 -15.77 -10.87
CA GLY A 312 -15.55 -17.07 -10.60
C GLY A 312 -16.19 -17.20 -9.20
N ARG A 313 -15.99 -16.24 -8.29
CA ARG A 313 -16.55 -16.19 -6.93
C ARG A 313 -17.04 -14.80 -6.57
N ARG A 314 -17.75 -14.14 -7.48
CA ARG A 314 -18.35 -12.81 -7.28
C ARG A 314 -19.84 -12.96 -6.99
N ARG A 315 -20.31 -12.30 -5.93
CA ARG A 315 -21.73 -12.18 -5.60
C ARG A 315 -22.07 -10.72 -5.31
N SER A 316 -23.18 -10.26 -5.87
CA SER A 316 -23.73 -8.94 -5.54
C SER A 316 -24.06 -8.84 -4.06
N ASP A 317 -23.98 -7.64 -3.53
CA ASP A 317 -24.33 -7.32 -2.12
C ASP A 317 -23.52 -8.12 -1.07
N THR A 318 -22.34 -8.59 -1.46
CA THR A 318 -21.42 -9.25 -0.55
C THR A 318 -19.97 -8.76 -0.79
N VAL A 319 -19.16 -8.81 0.24
CA VAL A 319 -17.73 -8.52 0.17
C VAL A 319 -16.89 -9.72 -0.28
N GLY A 320 -17.53 -10.80 -0.71
CA GLY A 320 -16.89 -12.04 -1.15
C GLY A 320 -16.55 -12.99 0.00
N PRO A 321 -15.98 -14.16 -0.32
CA PRO A 321 -15.56 -15.14 0.67
C PRO A 321 -14.33 -14.65 1.43
N PRO A 322 -14.09 -15.15 2.66
CA PRO A 322 -12.83 -14.97 3.35
C PRO A 322 -11.64 -15.41 2.50
N LEU A 323 -10.52 -14.74 2.68
CA LEU A 323 -9.23 -15.13 2.12
C LEU A 323 -8.64 -16.29 2.95
N ASP A 324 -7.67 -17.01 2.38
CA ASP A 324 -7.14 -18.25 2.93
C ASP A 324 -6.49 -18.10 4.32
N HIS A 325 -6.10 -16.87 4.70
CA HIS A 325 -5.52 -16.58 6.01
C HIS A 325 -6.56 -16.30 7.10
N ALA A 326 -7.84 -16.16 6.77
CA ALA A 326 -8.87 -15.72 7.71
C ALA A 326 -10.09 -16.64 7.70
N ALA A 327 -10.71 -16.80 8.88
CA ALA A 327 -12.05 -17.34 9.03
C ALA A 327 -12.98 -16.26 9.57
N VAL A 328 -14.19 -16.19 9.07
CA VAL A 328 -15.20 -15.20 9.47
C VAL A 328 -16.44 -15.91 9.97
N THR A 329 -16.90 -15.50 11.14
CA THR A 329 -18.17 -15.93 11.72
C THR A 329 -19.02 -14.72 12.09
N ILE A 330 -20.33 -14.91 12.16
CA ILE A 330 -21.26 -13.87 12.61
C ILE A 330 -21.78 -14.29 13.98
N SER A 331 -21.63 -13.41 14.98
CA SER A 331 -22.18 -13.64 16.31
C SER A 331 -23.71 -13.62 16.30
N PRO A 332 -24.39 -14.13 17.34
CA PRO A 332 -25.85 -14.02 17.44
C PRO A 332 -26.37 -12.60 17.39
N ASP A 333 -25.57 -11.62 17.84
CA ASP A 333 -25.90 -10.19 17.83
C ASP A 333 -25.58 -9.50 16.47
N GLY A 334 -25.12 -10.27 15.47
CA GLY A 334 -24.80 -9.75 14.14
C GLY A 334 -23.40 -9.15 13.99
N GLU A 335 -22.53 -9.28 15.00
CA GLU A 335 -21.14 -8.82 14.92
C GLU A 335 -20.29 -9.73 14.04
N VAL A 336 -19.44 -9.13 13.22
CA VAL A 336 -18.47 -9.85 12.37
C VAL A 336 -17.24 -10.21 13.21
N LEU A 337 -17.05 -11.50 13.46
CA LEU A 337 -15.88 -12.02 14.18
C LEU A 337 -14.87 -12.55 13.16
N VAL A 338 -13.65 -12.05 13.23
CA VAL A 338 -12.55 -12.44 12.35
C VAL A 338 -11.50 -13.21 13.13
N HIS A 339 -11.16 -14.41 12.66
CA HIS A 339 -10.07 -15.22 13.14
C HIS A 339 -8.99 -15.28 12.05
N GLY A 340 -7.78 -14.86 12.36
CA GLY A 340 -6.67 -14.79 11.41
C GLY A 340 -5.33 -15.00 12.09
N PRO A 341 -4.21 -14.83 11.35
CA PRO A 341 -2.88 -14.91 11.93
C PRO A 341 -2.74 -13.84 13.03
N ARG A 342 -2.10 -14.23 14.12
CA ARG A 342 -1.79 -13.38 15.28
C ARG A 342 -0.33 -12.99 15.27
#